data_8ba55faf72cf119479ca57b73daa8cc1
#
_entry.id   8ba55faf72cf119479ca57b73daa8cc1
#
_cell.length_a   1.000
_cell.length_b   1.000
_cell.length_c   1.000
_cell.angle_alpha   90.00
_cell.angle_beta   90.00
_cell.angle_gamma   90.00
#
_symmetry.space_group_name_H-M   'P 1'
#
loop_
_entity.id
_entity.type
_entity.pdbx_description
1 polymer ?
#
loop_
_entity_poly.entity_id
_entity_poly.type
_entity_poly.pdbx_seq_one_letter_code
_entity_poly.pdbx_strand_id
1 'polypeptide(L)'
;MPPYRHDGIDGKWYSNAMSKFTIADLEQRVSDRANASSEQSYTRQLLDKGVAQCAKKFGEEAVEAVLAVVSEDRERVIAESADVLYHLMVMLHARGVKLGEIEALLETRTKKSGLEEKASRPRE
;
A
#
# COMPACT_ATOMS: atom_id res chain seq x y z
N MET A 1 15.34 -5.68 7.05
CA MET A 1 14.78 -4.57 6.61
C MET A 1 15.29 -4.05 5.31
N PRO A 2 14.63 -3.15 4.98
CA PRO A 2 14.59 -2.75 3.66
C PRO A 2 15.77 -2.09 3.14
N PRO A 3 15.79 -2.05 1.92
CA PRO A 3 16.83 -1.48 1.16
C PRO A 3 16.82 0.05 1.13
N TYR A 4 16.04 0.67 1.97
CA TYR A 4 15.99 2.12 2.01
C TYR A 4 17.10 2.68 2.87
N ARG A 5 18.33 2.45 2.45
CA ARG A 5 19.45 2.94 3.21
C ARG A 5 19.95 4.22 2.61
N HIS A 6 20.44 5.07 3.46
CA HIS A 6 20.88 6.37 3.04
C HIS A 6 22.28 6.41 2.48
N ASP A 7 22.88 5.27 2.39
CA ASP A 7 24.19 5.23 1.79
C ASP A 7 24.16 5.60 0.29
N GLY A 8 22.97 5.77 -0.25
CA GLY A 8 22.84 6.28 -1.60
C GLY A 8 22.81 7.79 -1.68
N ILE A 9 23.54 8.44 -0.85
CA ILE A 9 23.56 9.88 -0.79
C ILE A 9 23.96 10.55 -2.08
N ASP A 10 24.74 9.86 -2.87
CA ASP A 10 25.15 10.35 -4.17
C ASP A 10 24.02 10.33 -5.20
N GLY A 11 22.82 10.01 -4.79
CA GLY A 11 21.67 9.96 -5.67
C GLY A 11 21.37 8.60 -6.24
N LYS A 12 22.27 7.67 -6.13
CA LYS A 12 22.06 6.32 -6.65
C LYS A 12 20.92 5.62 -5.96
N TRP A 13 20.72 5.95 -4.71
CA TRP A 13 19.61 5.40 -3.94
C TRP A 13 18.28 5.69 -4.62
N TYR A 14 18.09 6.93 -5.07
CA TYR A 14 16.86 7.29 -5.75
C TYR A 14 16.73 6.61 -7.10
N SER A 15 17.83 6.50 -7.81
CA SER A 15 17.82 5.79 -9.08
C SER A 15 17.40 4.33 -8.90
N ASN A 16 17.89 3.69 -7.84
CA ASN A 16 17.53 2.32 -7.54
C ASN A 16 16.09 2.22 -7.04
N ALA A 17 15.62 3.24 -6.30
CA ALA A 17 14.25 3.28 -5.82
C ALA A 17 13.24 3.45 -6.96
N MET A 18 13.68 3.98 -8.11
CA MET A 18 12.84 4.07 -9.30
C MET A 18 12.83 2.74 -10.04
N SER A 19 12.57 1.67 -9.31
CA SER A 19 12.51 0.34 -9.89
C SER A 19 11.25 0.17 -10.74
N LYS A 20 11.23 -0.91 -11.51
CA LYS A 20 10.06 -1.25 -12.32
C LYS A 20 8.98 -2.02 -11.55
N PHE A 21 9.20 -2.21 -10.25
CA PHE A 21 8.21 -2.88 -9.41
C PHE A 21 7.00 -1.98 -9.23
N THR A 22 5.84 -2.46 -9.62
CA THR A 22 4.60 -1.67 -9.59
C THR A 22 3.67 -2.14 -8.48
N ILE A 23 2.61 -1.38 -8.24
CA ILE A 23 1.58 -1.79 -7.28
C ILE A 23 0.85 -3.04 -7.78
N ALA A 24 0.70 -3.19 -9.10
CA ALA A 24 0.15 -4.42 -9.68
C ALA A 24 1.04 -5.63 -9.35
N ASP A 25 2.35 -5.44 -9.38
CA ASP A 25 3.29 -6.50 -8.97
C ASP A 25 3.14 -6.82 -7.49
N LEU A 26 2.91 -5.81 -6.66
CA LEU A 26 2.66 -6.02 -5.24
C LEU A 26 1.38 -6.83 -5.03
N GLU A 27 0.33 -6.49 -5.75
CA GLU A 27 -0.93 -7.23 -5.68
C GLU A 27 -0.70 -8.71 -6.01
N GLN A 28 0.07 -8.96 -7.07
CA GLN A 28 0.37 -10.34 -7.46
C GLN A 28 1.19 -11.07 -6.40
N ARG A 29 2.16 -10.39 -5.79
CA ARG A 29 2.95 -10.96 -4.69
C ARG A 29 2.08 -11.34 -3.51
N VAL A 30 1.13 -10.48 -3.14
CA VAL A 30 0.20 -10.75 -2.06
C VAL A 30 -0.65 -11.97 -2.41
N SER A 31 -1.15 -12.04 -3.63
CA SER A 31 -1.94 -13.18 -4.09
C SER A 31 -1.14 -14.49 -4.04
N ASP A 32 0.10 -14.45 -4.49
CA ASP A 32 0.97 -15.62 -4.47
C ASP A 32 1.23 -16.09 -3.04
N ARG A 33 1.52 -15.16 -2.14
CA ARG A 33 1.80 -15.48 -0.75
C ARG A 33 0.57 -15.92 0.02
N ALA A 34 -0.60 -15.49 -0.41
CA ALA A 34 -1.85 -15.94 0.18
C ALA A 34 -2.07 -17.43 -0.02
N ASN A 35 -1.45 -18.02 -1.04
CA ASN A 35 -1.55 -19.44 -1.33
C ASN A 35 -0.40 -20.25 -0.74
N ALA A 36 0.55 -19.62 -0.06
CA ALA A 36 1.64 -20.30 0.60
C ALA A 36 1.20 -20.80 1.98
N SER A 37 2.00 -21.61 2.63
CA SER A 37 1.71 -22.08 3.99
C SER A 37 1.89 -20.95 4.99
N SER A 38 1.14 -20.98 6.08
CA SER A 38 1.24 -19.96 7.14
C SER A 38 2.60 -20.00 7.84
N GLU A 39 3.32 -21.08 7.76
CA GLU A 39 4.67 -21.18 8.33
C GLU A 39 5.68 -20.39 7.53
N GLN A 40 5.41 -20.16 6.25
CA GLN A 40 6.34 -19.51 5.33
C GLN A 40 5.91 -18.13 4.89
N SER A 41 4.68 -17.73 5.20
CA SER A 41 4.13 -16.49 4.67
C SER A 41 3.42 -15.67 5.74
N TYR A 42 3.98 -14.51 6.01
CA TYR A 42 3.35 -13.53 6.89
C TYR A 42 2.00 -13.08 6.31
N THR A 43 1.93 -12.91 4.99
CA THR A 43 0.68 -12.55 4.31
C THR A 43 -0.40 -13.58 4.60
N ARG A 44 -0.07 -14.88 4.50
CA ARG A 44 -1.03 -15.92 4.81
C ARG A 44 -1.47 -15.87 6.27
N GLN A 45 -0.54 -15.61 7.18
CA GLN A 45 -0.86 -15.48 8.61
C GLN A 45 -1.86 -14.35 8.84
N LEU A 46 -1.66 -13.21 8.18
CA LEU A 46 -2.59 -12.08 8.30
C LEU A 46 -3.97 -12.44 7.76
N LEU A 47 -4.00 -13.05 6.58
CA LEU A 47 -5.27 -13.43 5.96
C LEU A 47 -6.03 -14.45 6.81
N ASP A 48 -5.32 -15.38 7.43
CA ASP A 48 -5.93 -16.38 8.30
C ASP A 48 -6.62 -15.76 9.51
N LYS A 49 -6.20 -14.55 9.92
CA LYS A 49 -6.82 -13.85 11.04
C LYS A 49 -8.13 -13.16 10.66
N GLY A 50 -8.44 -13.08 9.38
CA GLY A 50 -9.70 -12.54 8.90
C GLY A 50 -9.65 -11.07 8.49
N VAL A 51 -10.73 -10.63 7.84
CA VAL A 51 -10.85 -9.29 7.26
C VAL A 51 -10.67 -8.19 8.31
N ALA A 52 -11.33 -8.34 9.46
CA ALA A 52 -11.28 -7.31 10.50
C ALA A 52 -9.86 -7.08 11.00
N GLN A 53 -9.08 -8.15 11.16
CA GLN A 53 -7.71 -8.02 11.62
C GLN A 53 -6.81 -7.41 10.55
N CYS A 54 -7.02 -7.76 9.30
CA CYS A 54 -6.29 -7.15 8.18
C CYS A 54 -6.58 -5.66 8.11
N ALA A 55 -7.82 -5.26 8.30
CA ALA A 55 -8.24 -3.86 8.30
C ALA A 55 -7.62 -3.10 9.49
N LYS A 56 -7.61 -3.72 10.67
CA LYS A 56 -6.98 -3.12 11.84
C LYS A 56 -5.50 -2.87 11.60
N LYS A 57 -4.81 -3.85 11.01
CA LYS A 57 -3.38 -3.72 10.74
C LYS A 57 -3.11 -2.61 9.73
N PHE A 58 -3.92 -2.51 8.70
CA PHE A 58 -3.82 -1.40 7.76
C PHE A 58 -3.97 -0.05 8.48
N GLY A 59 -4.96 0.06 9.35
CA GLY A 59 -5.19 1.30 10.11
C GLY A 59 -4.00 1.69 10.96
N GLU A 60 -3.37 0.72 11.62
CA GLU A 60 -2.19 0.97 12.44
C GLU A 60 -1.03 1.51 11.58
N GLU A 61 -0.79 0.90 10.43
CA GLU A 61 0.27 1.35 9.54
C GLU A 61 -0.03 2.72 8.94
N ALA A 62 -1.29 3.00 8.67
CA ALA A 62 -1.69 4.31 8.15
C ALA A 62 -1.41 5.41 9.17
N VAL A 63 -1.67 5.17 10.43
CA VAL A 63 -1.37 6.13 11.50
C VAL A 63 0.15 6.35 11.60
N GLU A 64 0.93 5.29 11.51
CA GLU A 64 2.39 5.43 11.56
C GLU A 64 2.92 6.23 10.36
N ALA A 65 2.32 6.06 9.18
CA ALA A 65 2.69 6.86 8.01
C ALA A 65 2.38 8.34 8.22
N VAL A 66 1.22 8.63 8.83
CA VAL A 66 0.85 10.01 9.17
C VAL A 66 1.88 10.63 10.10
N LEU A 67 2.26 9.90 11.15
CA LEU A 67 3.24 10.39 12.11
C LEU A 67 4.60 10.60 11.45
N ALA A 68 5.00 9.69 10.57
CA ALA A 68 6.26 9.81 9.86
C ALA A 68 6.30 11.06 8.97
N VAL A 69 5.22 11.32 8.26
CA VAL A 69 5.14 12.50 7.37
C VAL A 69 5.24 13.79 8.17
N VAL A 70 4.64 13.81 9.35
CA VAL A 70 4.59 15.03 10.17
C VAL A 70 5.88 15.30 10.93
N SER A 71 6.56 14.26 11.42
CA SER A 71 7.62 14.47 12.40
C SER A 71 8.88 13.63 12.23
N GLU A 72 8.96 12.82 11.19
CA GLU A 72 10.12 11.95 11.02
C GLU A 72 10.84 12.24 9.71
N ASP A 73 11.95 11.53 9.46
CA ASP A 73 12.75 11.79 8.29
C ASP A 73 12.19 11.09 7.04
N ARG A 74 12.80 11.42 5.92
CA ARG A 74 12.35 10.92 4.62
C ARG A 74 12.38 9.40 4.52
N GLU A 75 13.36 8.77 5.13
CA GLU A 75 13.46 7.31 5.10
C GLU A 75 12.29 6.64 5.81
N ARG A 76 11.89 7.22 6.93
CA ARG A 76 10.74 6.70 7.67
C ARG A 76 9.46 6.90 6.89
N VAL A 77 9.32 8.04 6.21
CA VAL A 77 8.16 8.28 5.35
C VAL A 77 8.05 7.21 4.26
N ILE A 78 9.16 6.91 3.61
CA ILE A 78 9.18 5.88 2.56
C ILE A 78 8.85 4.50 3.13
N ALA A 79 9.48 4.15 4.25
CA ALA A 79 9.27 2.83 4.87
C ALA A 79 7.82 2.65 5.32
N GLU A 80 7.27 3.64 6.01
CA GLU A 80 5.90 3.54 6.50
C GLU A 80 4.88 3.57 5.35
N SER A 81 5.17 4.34 4.29
CA SER A 81 4.31 4.35 3.10
C SER A 81 4.31 3.00 2.39
N ALA A 82 5.47 2.34 2.34
CA ALA A 82 5.56 0.99 1.78
C ALA A 82 4.70 0.02 2.59
N ASP A 83 4.75 0.12 3.93
CA ASP A 83 3.93 -0.73 4.79
C ASP A 83 2.44 -0.47 4.59
N VAL A 84 2.05 0.79 4.39
CA VAL A 84 0.66 1.14 4.12
C VAL A 84 0.18 0.48 2.83
N LEU A 85 0.97 0.59 1.76
CA LEU A 85 0.60 -0.01 0.47
C LEU A 85 0.52 -1.54 0.57
N TYR A 86 1.47 -2.15 1.27
CA TYR A 86 1.44 -3.59 1.47
C TYR A 86 0.16 -4.03 2.21
N HIS A 87 -0.12 -3.39 3.34
CA HIS A 87 -1.30 -3.76 4.13
C HIS A 87 -2.61 -3.38 3.44
N LEU A 88 -2.60 -2.35 2.59
CA LEU A 88 -3.75 -2.05 1.75
C LEU A 88 -4.03 -3.22 0.80
N MET A 89 -3.00 -3.74 0.14
CA MET A 89 -3.18 -4.88 -0.77
C MET A 89 -3.65 -6.14 -0.04
N VAL A 90 -3.13 -6.38 1.17
CA VAL A 90 -3.57 -7.51 1.98
C VAL A 90 -5.05 -7.37 2.37
N MET A 91 -5.43 -6.20 2.84
CA MET A 91 -6.80 -5.91 3.25
C MET A 91 -7.78 -6.06 2.08
N LEU A 92 -7.41 -5.52 0.92
CA LEU A 92 -8.23 -5.63 -0.28
C LEU A 92 -8.34 -7.08 -0.74
N HIS A 93 -7.26 -7.83 -0.69
CA HIS A 93 -7.28 -9.25 -1.02
C HIS A 93 -8.24 -10.00 -0.11
N ALA A 94 -8.18 -9.72 1.19
CA ALA A 94 -9.06 -10.35 2.17
C ALA A 94 -10.55 -10.09 1.86
N ARG A 95 -10.84 -8.92 1.31
CA ARG A 95 -12.21 -8.53 0.99
C ARG A 95 -12.61 -8.90 -0.44
N GLY A 96 -11.68 -9.40 -1.25
CA GLY A 96 -11.95 -9.79 -2.63
C GLY A 96 -12.04 -8.62 -3.61
N VAL A 97 -11.45 -7.50 -3.29
CA VAL A 97 -11.43 -6.32 -4.16
C VAL A 97 -10.10 -6.28 -4.90
N LYS A 98 -10.16 -6.05 -6.22
CA LYS A 98 -8.99 -6.00 -7.08
C LYS A 98 -8.51 -4.57 -7.28
N LEU A 99 -7.21 -4.41 -7.41
CA LEU A 99 -6.60 -3.11 -7.69
C LEU A 99 -7.22 -2.46 -8.93
N GLY A 100 -7.48 -3.26 -9.98
CA GLY A 100 -8.10 -2.76 -11.20
C GLY A 100 -9.43 -2.08 -10.99
N GLU A 101 -10.21 -2.53 -10.02
CA GLU A 101 -11.50 -1.90 -9.71
C GLU A 101 -11.30 -0.51 -9.13
N ILE A 102 -10.26 -0.36 -8.30
CA ILE A 102 -9.92 0.94 -7.71
C ILE A 102 -9.37 1.87 -8.77
N GLU A 103 -8.48 1.35 -9.62
CA GLU A 103 -7.90 2.13 -10.72
C GLU A 103 -8.98 2.65 -11.66
N ALA A 104 -9.96 1.82 -11.99
CA ALA A 104 -11.06 2.23 -12.86
C ALA A 104 -11.85 3.39 -12.27
N LEU A 105 -12.12 3.34 -10.97
CA LEU A 105 -12.82 4.43 -10.31
C LEU A 105 -11.98 5.70 -10.27
N LEU A 106 -10.69 5.55 -9.98
CA LEU A 106 -9.78 6.71 -9.96
C LEU A 106 -9.69 7.36 -11.35
N GLU A 107 -9.64 6.57 -12.39
CA GLU A 107 -9.63 7.11 -13.75
C GLU A 107 -10.88 7.95 -14.00
N THR A 108 -12.04 7.42 -13.63
CA THR A 108 -13.31 8.14 -13.78
C THR A 108 -13.30 9.45 -13.00
N ARG A 109 -12.83 9.41 -11.75
CA ARG A 109 -12.82 10.59 -10.89
C ARG A 109 -11.84 11.66 -11.36
N THR A 110 -10.74 11.26 -11.97
CA THR A 110 -9.70 12.21 -12.38
C THR A 110 -9.89 12.79 -13.77
N LYS A 111 -10.94 12.40 -14.49
CA LYS A 111 -11.28 13.01 -15.78
C LYS A 111 -11.86 14.38 -15.64
N LYS A 112 -12.35 14.74 -14.46
CA LYS A 112 -12.93 16.05 -14.18
C LYS A 112 -11.99 16.84 -13.29
N SER A 113 -12.22 18.14 -13.18
CA SER A 113 -11.51 18.92 -12.18
C SER A 113 -11.85 18.40 -10.79
N GLY A 114 -10.95 18.61 -9.84
CA GLY A 114 -11.18 18.13 -8.47
C GLY A 114 -12.48 18.66 -7.87
N LEU A 115 -12.81 19.91 -8.14
CA LEU A 115 -14.03 20.51 -7.64
C LEU A 115 -15.28 19.90 -8.27
N GLU A 116 -15.25 19.68 -9.58
CA GLU A 116 -16.36 19.06 -10.30
C GLU A 116 -16.59 17.65 -9.81
N GLU A 117 -15.52 16.88 -9.63
CA GLU A 117 -15.61 15.51 -9.16
C GLU A 117 -16.22 15.46 -7.75
N LYS A 118 -15.73 16.31 -6.85
CA LYS A 118 -16.22 16.34 -5.48
C LYS A 118 -17.70 16.70 -5.42
N ALA A 119 -18.14 17.64 -6.26
CA ALA A 119 -19.53 18.04 -6.32
C ALA A 119 -20.44 16.93 -6.81
N SER A 120 -19.91 16.00 -7.63
CA SER A 120 -20.70 14.90 -8.21
C SER A 120 -20.77 13.67 -7.31
N ARG A 121 -19.99 13.62 -6.22
CA ARG A 121 -20.01 12.47 -5.32
C ARG A 121 -21.29 12.41 -4.49
N PRO A 122 -21.79 11.20 -4.24
CA PRO A 122 -22.90 11.05 -3.31
C PRO A 122 -22.48 11.58 -1.94
N ARG A 123 -23.41 12.13 -1.20
CA ARG A 123 -23.14 12.53 0.17
C ARG A 123 -22.98 11.32 1.05
N GLU A 124 -21.98 11.38 1.91
CA GLU A 124 -21.76 10.33 2.89
C GLU A 124 -22.48 10.62 4.19
#